data_51acbdee02b33f8720d6c3efd39f1887
#
_entry.id   51acbdee02b33f8720d6c3efd39f1887
#
_cell.length_a   1.000
_cell.length_b   1.000
_cell.length_c   1.000
_cell.angle_alpha   90.00
_cell.angle_beta   90.00
_cell.angle_gamma   90.00
#
_symmetry.space_group_name_H-M   'P 1'
#
loop_
_entity.id
_entity.type
_entity.pdbx_description
1 polymer ?
#
loop_
_entity_poly.entity_id
_entity_poly.type
_entity_poly.pdbx_seq_one_letter_code
_entity_poly.pdbx_strand_id
1 'polypeptide(L)'
;MPSIRNKVLRGIAGAAATVALATVIPAQAQMPAARVLASTPVPPIASPQQSSAFTCSAPTEMARLNYPLRHTARRLASEEPVTIVAVGSSSTAGAGASSSAATYPSRLAVELKQRLPTPEITVLNRGVNGDDTANMLARFAADVIAAHPDLVIWQVGTNSVLRDDPLKPHSVLLHEGIEQLKAAGADVVIIDMQFAPRVIAKPEAQGMEDQIALAAKQESVDLFRRFELMRNWHDVQHIPFDAFVSSDELHMNDWSYACVAKLLAAAITEAATRPTASAAVPALR
;
A
#
# COMPACT_ATOMS: atom_id res chain seq x y z
N MET A 1 -27.61 22.66 -52.28
CA MET A 1 -28.84 23.24 -52.80
C MET A 1 -29.97 22.24 -52.61
N PRO A 2 -31.16 22.62 -52.26
CA PRO A 2 -31.66 23.79 -51.53
C PRO A 2 -32.42 23.36 -50.24
N SER A 3 -32.78 24.15 -49.35
CA SER A 3 -33.49 25.41 -49.18
C SER A 3 -34.56 25.23 -48.09
N ILE A 4 -34.45 25.94 -46.99
CA ILE A 4 -35.24 27.09 -46.53
C ILE A 4 -36.75 26.82 -46.26
N ARG A 5 -37.19 27.16 -45.05
CA ARG A 5 -38.18 28.19 -44.62
C ARG A 5 -38.91 27.80 -43.36
N ASN A 6 -38.76 28.56 -42.30
CA ASN A 6 -39.38 29.82 -41.88
C ASN A 6 -40.85 29.73 -41.48
N LYS A 7 -41.13 30.42 -40.34
CA LYS A 7 -42.36 31.08 -39.84
C LYS A 7 -43.16 30.22 -38.84
N VAL A 8 -43.76 30.73 -37.75
CA VAL A 8 -44.36 32.06 -37.49
C VAL A 8 -44.56 32.21 -35.99
N LEU A 9 -44.34 33.43 -35.53
CA LEU A 9 -44.86 34.00 -34.24
C LEU A 9 -46.39 34.00 -34.21
N ARG A 10 -46.99 33.76 -33.06
CA ARG A 10 -48.22 34.41 -32.62
C ARG A 10 -48.25 34.52 -31.11
N GLY A 11 -48.31 35.74 -30.64
CA GLY A 11 -48.60 36.11 -29.26
C GLY A 11 -50.11 36.21 -29.06
N ILE A 12 -50.53 36.04 -27.81
CA ILE A 12 -51.88 36.49 -27.35
C ILE A 12 -51.66 36.92 -25.86
N ALA A 13 -51.84 38.17 -25.69
CA ALA A 13 -52.61 39.00 -24.76
C ALA A 13 -52.92 38.46 -23.32
N GLY A 14 -52.68 39.35 -22.41
CA GLY A 14 -52.83 39.27 -20.99
C GLY A 14 -54.27 39.20 -20.46
N ALA A 15 -54.36 38.81 -19.21
CA ALA A 15 -55.46 39.10 -18.28
C ALA A 15 -54.90 39.39 -16.91
N ALA A 16 -55.04 40.60 -16.47
CA ALA A 16 -54.78 41.04 -15.12
C ALA A 16 -55.94 40.58 -14.21
N ALA A 17 -55.66 39.77 -13.23
CA ALA A 17 -56.57 39.47 -12.14
C ALA A 17 -56.04 40.07 -10.86
N THR A 18 -56.75 41.08 -10.39
CA THR A 18 -56.58 41.66 -9.05
C THR A 18 -57.08 40.68 -7.97
N VAL A 19 -56.18 40.24 -7.10
CA VAL A 19 -56.53 39.49 -5.92
C VAL A 19 -56.40 40.33 -4.68
N ALA A 20 -57.50 40.48 -3.96
CA ALA A 20 -57.59 41.19 -2.69
C ALA A 20 -56.80 40.51 -1.60
N LEU A 21 -55.98 41.26 -0.87
CA LEU A 21 -55.30 40.82 0.34
C LEU A 21 -56.30 40.65 1.47
N ALA A 22 -56.56 39.44 1.93
CA ALA A 22 -57.18 39.17 3.20
C ALA A 22 -56.05 38.88 4.22
N THR A 23 -55.89 39.76 5.19
CA THR A 23 -54.97 39.60 6.31
C THR A 23 -55.53 38.55 7.29
N VAL A 24 -54.91 37.36 7.30
CA VAL A 24 -55.17 36.35 8.31
C VAL A 24 -54.14 36.49 9.42
N ILE A 25 -54.56 36.83 10.61
CA ILE A 25 -53.74 36.85 11.83
C ILE A 25 -53.50 35.38 12.26
N PRO A 26 -52.26 34.88 12.35
CA PRO A 26 -52.06 33.54 12.86
C PRO A 26 -52.19 33.49 14.38
N ALA A 27 -53.04 32.59 14.88
CA ALA A 27 -53.10 32.22 16.27
C ALA A 27 -51.79 31.59 16.71
N GLN A 28 -51.17 32.15 17.75
CA GLN A 28 -49.95 31.59 18.36
C GLN A 28 -50.36 30.30 19.12
N ALA A 29 -50.00 29.17 18.57
CA ALA A 29 -50.02 27.89 19.26
C ALA A 29 -48.86 27.84 20.27
N GLN A 30 -49.18 27.84 21.57
CA GLN A 30 -48.19 27.58 22.63
C GLN A 30 -47.68 26.15 22.50
N MET A 31 -46.41 26.00 22.15
CA MET A 31 -45.73 24.72 22.19
C MET A 31 -45.49 24.26 23.64
N PRO A 32 -45.77 23.01 23.99
CA PRO A 32 -45.44 22.48 25.30
C PRO A 32 -43.90 22.43 25.46
N ALA A 33 -43.41 22.81 26.64
CA ALA A 33 -41.98 22.79 27.00
C ALA A 33 -41.38 21.39 26.74
N ALA A 34 -40.37 21.35 25.90
CA ALA A 34 -39.60 20.13 25.65
C ALA A 34 -38.92 19.68 26.96
N ARG A 35 -39.31 18.50 27.42
CA ARG A 35 -38.67 17.82 28.53
C ARG A 35 -37.23 17.47 28.10
N VAL A 36 -36.25 18.16 28.68
CA VAL A 36 -34.82 17.83 28.51
C VAL A 36 -34.61 16.44 29.09
N LEU A 37 -34.52 15.43 28.24
CA LEU A 37 -34.06 14.12 28.64
C LEU A 37 -32.55 14.26 28.96
N ALA A 38 -32.21 13.98 30.21
CA ALA A 38 -30.81 13.94 30.64
C ALA A 38 -30.05 12.95 29.73
N SER A 39 -29.10 13.45 28.98
CA SER A 39 -28.19 12.64 28.21
C SER A 39 -27.38 11.77 29.17
N THR A 40 -27.56 10.45 29.07
CA THR A 40 -26.66 9.49 29.70
C THR A 40 -25.27 9.71 29.17
N PRO A 41 -24.23 9.77 30.03
CA PRO A 41 -22.84 9.91 29.53
C PRO A 41 -22.55 8.70 28.66
N VAL A 42 -22.18 8.96 27.39
CA VAL A 42 -21.61 7.95 26.49
C VAL A 42 -20.31 7.49 27.14
N PRO A 43 -20.11 6.18 27.37
CA PRO A 43 -18.84 5.70 27.90
C PRO A 43 -17.72 6.14 26.94
N PRO A 44 -16.55 6.54 27.44
CA PRO A 44 -15.45 6.94 26.60
C PRO A 44 -15.13 5.80 25.64
N ILE A 45 -15.10 6.11 24.34
CA ILE A 45 -14.61 5.19 23.31
C ILE A 45 -13.19 4.84 23.72
N ALA A 46 -12.95 3.57 24.04
CA ALA A 46 -11.64 3.08 24.41
C ALA A 46 -10.64 3.50 23.31
N SER A 47 -9.68 4.33 23.70
CA SER A 47 -8.57 4.74 22.82
C SER A 47 -7.83 3.50 22.33
N PRO A 48 -7.33 3.45 21.09
CA PRO A 48 -6.55 2.33 20.58
C PRO A 48 -5.15 2.36 21.23
N GLN A 49 -5.03 1.91 22.47
CA GLN A 49 -3.77 1.81 23.23
C GLN A 49 -3.28 0.36 23.38
N GLN A 50 -3.62 -0.56 22.47
CA GLN A 50 -3.17 -1.96 22.56
C GLN A 50 -1.88 -2.28 21.78
N SER A 51 -1.31 -1.35 21.03
CA SER A 51 -0.14 -1.62 20.18
C SER A 51 1.23 -1.61 20.87
N SER A 52 1.32 -1.26 22.17
CA SER A 52 2.60 -1.21 22.90
C SER A 52 3.00 -2.51 23.62
N ALA A 53 2.13 -3.53 23.62
CA ALA A 53 2.36 -4.76 24.38
C ALA A 53 3.34 -5.73 23.69
N PHE A 54 3.49 -5.67 22.37
CA PHE A 54 4.31 -6.60 21.61
C PHE A 54 5.54 -5.94 21.02
N THR A 55 6.68 -6.61 21.13
CA THR A 55 7.94 -6.13 20.54
C THR A 55 8.01 -6.50 19.08
N CYS A 56 8.28 -5.51 18.21
CA CYS A 56 8.57 -5.77 16.81
C CYS A 56 9.92 -6.46 16.65
N SER A 57 9.89 -7.75 16.36
CA SER A 57 11.08 -8.58 16.14
C SER A 57 10.83 -9.63 15.06
N ALA A 58 11.92 -10.11 14.45
CA ALA A 58 11.94 -11.22 13.52
C ALA A 58 13.29 -11.94 13.59
N PRO A 59 13.34 -13.24 13.27
CA PRO A 59 14.58 -13.91 12.94
C PRO A 59 15.29 -13.18 11.79
N THR A 60 16.61 -13.06 11.89
CA THR A 60 17.42 -12.27 10.93
C THR A 60 17.22 -12.72 9.49
N GLU A 61 17.09 -14.02 9.27
CA GLU A 61 16.89 -14.63 7.94
C GLU A 61 15.57 -14.23 7.27
N MET A 62 14.53 -13.90 8.06
CA MET A 62 13.22 -13.46 7.54
C MET A 62 13.20 -12.00 7.13
N ALA A 63 14.07 -11.19 7.77
CA ALA A 63 14.18 -9.75 7.55
C ALA A 63 15.47 -9.36 6.81
N ARG A 64 16.07 -10.29 6.06
CA ARG A 64 17.29 -10.06 5.28
C ARG A 64 17.02 -10.20 3.79
N LEU A 65 17.65 -9.33 2.99
CA LEU A 65 17.70 -9.45 1.54
C LEU A 65 18.93 -10.27 1.13
N ASN A 66 18.78 -11.13 0.13
CA ASN A 66 19.84 -12.05 -0.30
C ASN A 66 20.83 -11.38 -1.26
N TYR A 67 20.33 -10.48 -2.11
CA TYR A 67 21.12 -9.82 -3.13
C TYR A 67 21.48 -8.38 -2.70
N PRO A 68 22.64 -7.85 -3.15
CA PRO A 68 22.96 -6.45 -2.92
C PRO A 68 22.10 -5.55 -3.81
N LEU A 69 21.58 -4.46 -3.25
CA LEU A 69 20.87 -3.42 -3.98
C LEU A 69 21.90 -2.50 -4.67
N ARG A 70 22.38 -2.93 -5.84
CA ARG A 70 23.56 -2.32 -6.48
C ARG A 70 23.32 -0.92 -7.01
N HIS A 71 22.13 -0.66 -7.54
CA HIS A 71 21.78 0.66 -8.06
C HIS A 71 21.61 1.64 -6.91
N THR A 72 20.83 1.27 -5.91
CA THR A 72 20.64 2.01 -4.66
C THR A 72 21.98 2.29 -3.96
N ALA A 73 22.85 1.27 -3.86
CA ALA A 73 24.18 1.41 -3.25
C ALA A 73 25.06 2.46 -3.98
N ARG A 74 25.02 2.49 -5.31
CA ARG A 74 25.78 3.49 -6.09
C ARG A 74 25.27 4.92 -5.82
N ARG A 75 23.96 5.11 -5.81
CA ARG A 75 23.33 6.41 -5.51
C ARG A 75 23.74 6.92 -4.14
N LEU A 76 23.64 6.03 -3.12
CA LEU A 76 24.07 6.34 -1.76
C LEU A 76 25.55 6.72 -1.68
N ALA A 77 26.42 5.97 -2.36
CA ALA A 77 27.86 6.21 -2.38
C ALA A 77 28.25 7.53 -3.09
N SER A 78 27.42 7.97 -4.03
CA SER A 78 27.61 9.25 -4.76
C SER A 78 26.89 10.42 -4.08
N GLU A 79 26.28 10.21 -2.91
CA GLU A 79 25.47 11.21 -2.18
C GLU A 79 24.35 11.82 -3.03
N GLU A 80 23.81 11.04 -3.99
CA GLU A 80 22.74 11.47 -4.87
C GLU A 80 21.37 11.07 -4.27
N PRO A 81 20.31 11.85 -4.53
CA PRO A 81 18.96 11.50 -4.07
C PRO A 81 18.52 10.11 -4.51
N VAL A 82 17.83 9.39 -3.64
CA VAL A 82 17.32 8.03 -3.91
C VAL A 82 15.80 8.07 -4.01
N THR A 83 15.27 7.59 -5.13
CA THR A 83 13.83 7.43 -5.34
C THR A 83 13.42 5.97 -5.19
N ILE A 84 12.55 5.71 -4.24
CA ILE A 84 11.96 4.39 -4.00
C ILE A 84 10.49 4.43 -4.39
N VAL A 85 10.03 3.50 -5.21
CA VAL A 85 8.61 3.36 -5.54
C VAL A 85 8.07 2.10 -4.88
N ALA A 86 7.10 2.27 -3.99
CA ALA A 86 6.33 1.18 -3.40
C ALA A 86 5.06 0.98 -4.21
N VAL A 87 5.00 -0.05 -5.05
CA VAL A 87 3.85 -0.41 -5.87
C VAL A 87 3.18 -1.67 -5.32
N GLY A 88 1.87 -1.71 -5.38
CA GLY A 88 1.10 -2.82 -4.82
C GLY A 88 -0.39 -2.54 -4.75
N SER A 89 -1.08 -3.34 -3.97
CA SER A 89 -2.52 -3.25 -3.75
C SER A 89 -2.88 -2.43 -2.50
N SER A 90 -4.00 -2.77 -1.87
CA SER A 90 -4.51 -2.12 -0.65
C SER A 90 -3.52 -2.16 0.53
N SER A 91 -2.70 -3.22 0.66
CA SER A 91 -1.65 -3.27 1.69
C SER A 91 -0.56 -2.23 1.47
N THR A 92 -0.29 -1.83 0.23
CA THR A 92 0.64 -0.75 -0.10
C THR A 92 -0.04 0.61 0.00
N ALA A 93 -1.28 0.73 -0.48
CA ALA A 93 -2.09 1.94 -0.33
C ALA A 93 -2.29 2.33 1.15
N GLY A 94 -2.37 1.32 2.04
CA GLY A 94 -2.46 1.51 3.47
C GLY A 94 -3.84 1.22 4.07
N ALA A 95 -4.63 0.34 3.44
CA ALA A 95 -5.88 -0.12 4.04
C ALA A 95 -5.62 -0.76 5.41
N GLY A 96 -6.44 -0.43 6.41
CA GLY A 96 -6.24 -0.82 7.80
C GLY A 96 -5.34 0.10 8.63
N ALA A 97 -4.59 1.00 7.99
CA ALA A 97 -3.84 2.04 8.69
C ALA A 97 -4.74 3.19 9.16
N SER A 98 -4.45 3.76 10.33
CA SER A 98 -5.22 4.87 10.90
C SER A 98 -5.07 6.18 10.12
N SER A 99 -4.00 6.32 9.34
CA SER A 99 -3.71 7.50 8.52
C SER A 99 -2.71 7.17 7.40
N SER A 100 -2.56 8.08 6.43
CA SER A 100 -1.53 7.96 5.40
C SER A 100 -0.11 7.92 5.96
N ALA A 101 0.15 8.57 7.09
CA ALA A 101 1.45 8.54 7.79
C ALA A 101 1.72 7.18 8.48
N ALA A 102 0.69 6.39 8.75
CA ALA A 102 0.78 5.09 9.40
C ALA A 102 1.02 3.93 8.40
N THR A 103 0.94 4.17 7.09
CA THR A 103 1.20 3.16 6.06
C THR A 103 2.67 2.74 6.03
N TYR A 104 2.98 1.50 5.57
CA TYR A 104 4.38 1.07 5.53
C TYR A 104 5.26 1.93 4.62
N PRO A 105 4.82 2.43 3.45
CA PRO A 105 5.69 3.28 2.64
C PRO A 105 6.07 4.60 3.33
N SER A 106 5.11 5.23 4.03
CA SER A 106 5.38 6.46 4.78
C SER A 106 6.33 6.23 5.95
N ARG A 107 6.12 5.14 6.71
CA ARG A 107 7.00 4.76 7.82
C ARG A 107 8.37 4.33 7.33
N LEU A 108 8.46 3.65 6.17
CA LEU A 108 9.71 3.27 5.54
C LEU A 108 10.57 4.49 5.22
N ALA A 109 9.98 5.56 4.70
CA ALA A 109 10.69 6.81 4.45
C ALA A 109 11.32 7.38 5.73
N VAL A 110 10.60 7.35 6.84
CA VAL A 110 11.11 7.81 8.15
C VAL A 110 12.24 6.91 8.64
N GLU A 111 12.06 5.59 8.59
CA GLU A 111 13.06 4.62 9.05
C GLU A 111 14.35 4.67 8.22
N LEU A 112 14.25 4.79 6.90
CA LEU A 112 15.42 4.90 6.01
C LEU A 112 16.18 6.20 6.26
N LYS A 113 15.49 7.33 6.44
CA LYS A 113 16.11 8.61 6.75
C LYS A 113 16.88 8.58 8.08
N GLN A 114 16.45 7.80 9.06
CA GLN A 114 17.16 7.64 10.32
C GLN A 114 18.40 6.76 10.19
N ARG A 115 18.40 5.79 9.27
CA ARG A 115 19.48 4.80 9.06
C ARG A 115 20.54 5.27 8.08
N LEU A 116 20.12 6.06 7.10
CA LEU A 116 20.94 6.56 6.01
C LEU A 116 20.91 8.09 6.06
N PRO A 117 21.87 8.73 6.73
CA PRO A 117 21.84 10.17 7.04
C PRO A 117 21.93 11.07 5.78
N THR A 118 22.40 10.53 4.69
CA THR A 118 22.52 11.17 3.37
C THR A 118 22.39 10.09 2.29
N PRO A 119 21.91 10.37 1.12
CA PRO A 119 21.28 11.55 0.57
C PRO A 119 19.77 11.66 0.90
N GLU A 120 19.06 12.56 0.24
CA GLU A 120 17.60 12.63 0.33
C GLU A 120 16.97 11.34 -0.20
N ILE A 121 16.11 10.72 0.62
CA ILE A 121 15.39 9.50 0.24
C ILE A 121 13.90 9.82 0.14
N THR A 122 13.34 9.61 -1.04
CA THR A 122 11.90 9.75 -1.32
C THR A 122 11.29 8.38 -1.50
N VAL A 123 10.20 8.08 -0.78
CA VAL A 123 9.39 6.87 -0.96
C VAL A 123 8.02 7.26 -1.51
N LEU A 124 7.76 6.87 -2.76
CA LEU A 124 6.50 7.11 -3.44
C LEU A 124 5.55 5.95 -3.23
N ASN A 125 4.40 6.20 -2.60
CA ASN A 125 3.35 5.19 -2.48
C ASN A 125 2.51 5.15 -3.77
N ARG A 126 2.56 4.01 -4.47
CA ARG A 126 1.81 3.68 -5.69
C ARG A 126 0.90 2.46 -5.46
N GLY A 127 0.37 2.31 -4.25
CA GLY A 127 -0.64 1.30 -3.93
C GLY A 127 -2.01 1.70 -4.47
N VAL A 128 -2.73 0.75 -5.08
CA VAL A 128 -4.11 0.90 -5.54
C VAL A 128 -4.95 -0.23 -4.98
N ASN A 129 -6.03 0.11 -4.27
CA ASN A 129 -6.89 -0.88 -3.64
C ASN A 129 -7.47 -1.85 -4.67
N GLY A 130 -7.36 -3.13 -4.39
CA GLY A 130 -7.93 -4.18 -5.23
C GLY A 130 -7.08 -4.62 -6.41
N ASP A 131 -5.95 -3.97 -6.71
CA ASP A 131 -5.08 -4.39 -7.81
C ASP A 131 -4.54 -5.81 -7.58
N ASP A 132 -4.60 -6.60 -8.63
CA ASP A 132 -3.81 -7.82 -8.80
C ASP A 132 -2.54 -7.53 -9.61
N THR A 133 -1.77 -8.56 -9.90
CA THR A 133 -0.50 -8.43 -10.64
C THR A 133 -0.70 -7.86 -12.03
N ALA A 134 -1.76 -8.25 -12.75
CA ALA A 134 -2.05 -7.75 -14.10
C ALA A 134 -2.42 -6.25 -14.08
N ASN A 135 -3.25 -5.83 -13.11
CA ASN A 135 -3.60 -4.42 -12.93
C ASN A 135 -2.36 -3.56 -12.64
N MET A 136 -1.45 -4.05 -11.80
CA MET A 136 -0.21 -3.35 -11.48
C MET A 136 0.68 -3.21 -12.71
N LEU A 137 0.87 -4.28 -13.50
CA LEU A 137 1.67 -4.24 -14.74
C LEU A 137 1.13 -3.21 -15.73
N ALA A 138 -0.18 -3.14 -15.91
CA ALA A 138 -0.83 -2.22 -16.85
C ALA A 138 -0.49 -0.74 -16.56
N ARG A 139 -0.10 -0.40 -15.34
CA ARG A 139 0.25 0.96 -14.93
C ARG A 139 1.73 1.17 -14.59
N PHE A 140 2.59 0.15 -14.75
CA PHE A 140 4.03 0.29 -14.45
C PHE A 140 4.69 1.44 -15.19
N ALA A 141 4.41 1.61 -16.47
CA ALA A 141 5.02 2.69 -17.26
C ALA A 141 4.73 4.08 -16.67
N ALA A 142 3.48 4.35 -16.32
CA ALA A 142 3.04 5.67 -15.85
C ALA A 142 3.33 5.91 -14.36
N ASP A 143 3.09 4.90 -13.52
CA ASP A 143 3.10 5.08 -12.06
C ASP A 143 4.46 4.74 -11.43
N VAL A 144 5.24 3.87 -12.07
CA VAL A 144 6.50 3.37 -11.53
C VAL A 144 7.69 3.86 -12.34
N ILE A 145 7.77 3.49 -13.62
CA ILE A 145 8.95 3.74 -14.47
C ILE A 145 9.14 5.24 -14.75
N ALA A 146 8.05 5.98 -14.95
CA ALA A 146 8.10 7.43 -15.16
C ALA A 146 8.63 8.22 -13.93
N ALA A 147 8.68 7.60 -12.75
CA ALA A 147 9.27 8.18 -11.56
C ALA A 147 10.81 7.98 -11.49
N HIS A 148 11.42 7.27 -12.46
CA HIS A 148 12.84 6.93 -12.51
C HIS A 148 13.34 6.34 -11.18
N PRO A 149 12.76 5.22 -10.71
CA PRO A 149 13.08 4.65 -9.40
C PRO A 149 14.49 4.06 -9.38
N ASP A 150 15.18 4.23 -8.25
CA ASP A 150 16.41 3.53 -7.93
C ASP A 150 16.13 2.15 -7.32
N LEU A 151 15.01 2.07 -6.59
CA LEU A 151 14.49 0.84 -5.98
C LEU A 151 12.97 0.76 -6.17
N VAL A 152 12.49 -0.39 -6.59
CA VAL A 152 11.05 -0.70 -6.58
C VAL A 152 10.77 -1.77 -5.55
N ILE A 153 9.80 -1.49 -4.68
CA ILE A 153 9.23 -2.43 -3.73
C ILE A 153 7.86 -2.84 -4.29
N TRP A 154 7.74 -4.09 -4.75
CA TRP A 154 6.54 -4.57 -5.43
C TRP A 154 5.80 -5.61 -4.58
N GLN A 155 4.63 -5.24 -4.03
CA GLN A 155 3.78 -6.12 -3.24
C GLN A 155 2.79 -6.85 -4.14
N VAL A 156 2.75 -8.21 -4.06
CA VAL A 156 2.02 -9.07 -4.99
C VAL A 156 1.25 -10.22 -4.30
N GLY A 157 0.40 -10.91 -5.05
CA GLY A 157 -0.19 -12.20 -4.74
C GLY A 157 -1.56 -12.15 -4.05
N THR A 158 -1.77 -11.25 -3.10
CA THR A 158 -2.93 -11.26 -2.21
C THR A 158 -4.27 -11.28 -2.96
N ASN A 159 -4.49 -10.36 -3.90
CA ASN A 159 -5.80 -10.26 -4.56
C ASN A 159 -6.06 -11.40 -5.55
N SER A 160 -5.02 -11.94 -6.17
CA SER A 160 -5.14 -13.12 -7.01
C SER A 160 -5.60 -14.34 -6.18
N VAL A 161 -5.01 -14.54 -5.00
CA VAL A 161 -5.45 -15.60 -4.08
C VAL A 161 -6.87 -15.37 -3.58
N LEU A 162 -7.22 -14.14 -3.19
CA LEU A 162 -8.58 -13.83 -2.71
C LEU A 162 -9.67 -14.03 -3.77
N ARG A 163 -9.32 -13.88 -5.06
CA ARG A 163 -10.22 -14.08 -6.19
C ARG A 163 -10.22 -15.50 -6.72
N ASP A 164 -9.39 -16.37 -6.15
CA ASP A 164 -9.19 -17.74 -6.63
C ASP A 164 -8.65 -17.77 -8.07
N ASP A 165 -7.79 -16.81 -8.43
CA ASP A 165 -7.16 -16.74 -9.74
C ASP A 165 -6.19 -17.91 -9.94
N PRO A 166 -6.08 -18.46 -11.18
CA PRO A 166 -5.14 -19.53 -11.45
C PRO A 166 -3.69 -19.12 -11.22
N LEU A 167 -2.90 -19.97 -10.57
CA LEU A 167 -1.49 -19.69 -10.24
C LEU A 167 -0.59 -19.52 -11.49
N LYS A 168 -0.80 -20.33 -12.52
CA LYS A 168 0.09 -20.35 -13.70
C LYS A 168 0.17 -19.02 -14.47
N PRO A 169 -0.92 -18.33 -14.78
CA PRO A 169 -0.86 -16.98 -15.37
C PRO A 169 -0.14 -15.99 -14.47
N HIS A 170 -0.32 -16.08 -13.16
CA HIS A 170 0.33 -15.20 -12.20
C HIS A 170 1.86 -15.30 -12.25
N SER A 171 2.42 -16.52 -12.40
CA SER A 171 3.86 -16.72 -12.54
C SER A 171 4.43 -15.99 -13.77
N VAL A 172 3.75 -16.05 -14.92
CA VAL A 172 4.18 -15.33 -16.13
C VAL A 172 4.21 -13.82 -15.89
N LEU A 173 3.16 -13.27 -15.27
CA LEU A 173 3.07 -11.84 -14.96
C LEU A 173 4.15 -11.38 -13.96
N LEU A 174 4.53 -12.24 -13.00
CA LEU A 174 5.62 -11.92 -12.07
C LEU A 174 6.95 -11.76 -12.82
N HIS A 175 7.31 -12.70 -13.71
CA HIS A 175 8.52 -12.61 -14.51
C HIS A 175 8.52 -11.37 -15.41
N GLU A 176 7.43 -11.15 -16.13
CA GLU A 176 7.28 -9.97 -16.99
C GLU A 176 7.47 -8.66 -16.22
N GLY A 177 6.85 -8.55 -15.04
CA GLY A 177 6.97 -7.35 -14.20
C GLY A 177 8.40 -7.14 -13.68
N ILE A 178 9.06 -8.20 -13.21
CA ILE A 178 10.46 -8.10 -12.75
C ILE A 178 11.39 -7.68 -13.89
N GLU A 179 11.21 -8.27 -15.08
CA GLU A 179 12.00 -7.89 -16.27
C GLU A 179 11.82 -6.43 -16.65
N GLN A 180 10.58 -5.92 -16.66
CA GLN A 180 10.28 -4.51 -16.94
C GLN A 180 10.99 -3.57 -15.94
N LEU A 181 10.94 -3.88 -14.64
CA LEU A 181 11.56 -3.07 -13.60
C LEU A 181 13.10 -3.10 -13.68
N LYS A 182 13.70 -4.26 -13.95
CA LYS A 182 15.14 -4.42 -14.16
C LYS A 182 15.58 -3.67 -15.43
N ALA A 183 14.79 -3.73 -16.51
CA ALA A 183 15.09 -3.00 -17.75
C ALA A 183 15.03 -1.47 -17.55
N ALA A 184 14.21 -0.99 -16.62
CA ALA A 184 14.19 0.41 -16.21
C ALA A 184 15.40 0.82 -15.34
N GLY A 185 16.28 -0.12 -14.97
CA GLY A 185 17.52 0.13 -14.21
C GLY A 185 17.33 0.11 -12.69
N ALA A 186 16.15 -0.20 -12.17
CA ALA A 186 15.88 -0.23 -10.74
C ALA A 186 16.33 -1.54 -10.08
N ASP A 187 16.77 -1.45 -8.83
CA ASP A 187 16.78 -2.62 -7.94
C ASP A 187 15.32 -3.03 -7.63
N VAL A 188 15.07 -4.32 -7.41
CA VAL A 188 13.72 -4.84 -7.17
C VAL A 188 13.68 -5.66 -5.88
N VAL A 189 12.72 -5.33 -5.01
CA VAL A 189 12.35 -6.11 -3.83
C VAL A 189 10.88 -6.48 -3.94
N ILE A 190 10.59 -7.76 -3.99
CA ILE A 190 9.23 -8.28 -3.92
C ILE A 190 8.80 -8.32 -2.45
N ILE A 191 7.56 -7.94 -2.16
CA ILE A 191 6.88 -8.26 -0.89
C ILE A 191 5.76 -9.25 -1.20
N ASP A 192 5.80 -10.41 -0.57
CA ASP A 192 4.77 -11.43 -0.67
C ASP A 192 3.48 -11.06 0.07
N MET A 193 2.53 -11.99 0.18
CA MET A 193 1.24 -11.76 0.82
C MET A 193 1.38 -11.50 2.32
N GLN A 194 0.33 -10.99 2.94
CA GLN A 194 0.21 -10.96 4.41
C GLN A 194 -0.34 -12.29 4.94
N PHE A 195 0.19 -12.76 6.08
CA PHE A 195 -0.38 -13.87 6.84
C PHE A 195 -1.57 -13.33 7.67
N ALA A 196 -2.76 -13.43 7.08
CA ALA A 196 -4.00 -12.92 7.66
C ALA A 196 -5.13 -13.95 7.49
N PRO A 197 -6.15 -13.99 8.37
CA PRO A 197 -7.19 -15.03 8.36
C PRO A 197 -7.82 -15.25 6.99
N ARG A 198 -8.19 -14.19 6.28
CA ARG A 198 -8.80 -14.28 4.95
C ARG A 198 -7.86 -14.80 3.85
N VAL A 199 -6.56 -14.62 4.00
CA VAL A 199 -5.56 -15.13 3.05
C VAL A 199 -5.29 -16.60 3.32
N ILE A 200 -5.01 -16.98 4.57
CA ILE A 200 -4.68 -18.38 4.92
C ILE A 200 -5.87 -19.33 4.81
N ALA A 201 -7.10 -18.80 4.76
CA ALA A 201 -8.30 -19.59 4.47
C ALA A 201 -8.38 -20.05 3.00
N LYS A 202 -7.54 -19.51 2.10
CA LYS A 202 -7.54 -19.86 0.68
C LYS A 202 -6.62 -21.04 0.41
N PRO A 203 -7.11 -22.07 -0.31
CA PRO A 203 -6.33 -23.28 -0.60
C PRO A 203 -5.02 -22.98 -1.34
N GLU A 204 -5.04 -22.01 -2.24
CA GLU A 204 -3.90 -21.65 -3.09
C GLU A 204 -2.89 -20.70 -2.43
N ALA A 205 -3.10 -20.32 -1.16
CA ALA A 205 -2.21 -19.38 -0.48
C ALA A 205 -0.75 -19.85 -0.46
N GLN A 206 -0.51 -21.13 -0.08
CA GLN A 206 0.85 -21.68 -0.07
C GLN A 206 1.43 -21.80 -1.48
N GLY A 207 0.63 -22.22 -2.46
CA GLY A 207 1.07 -22.31 -3.85
C GLY A 207 1.46 -20.96 -4.43
N MET A 208 0.78 -19.89 -4.04
CA MET A 208 1.15 -18.51 -4.42
C MET A 208 2.47 -18.06 -3.79
N GLU A 209 2.68 -18.33 -2.50
CA GLU A 209 3.96 -18.04 -1.82
C GLU A 209 5.13 -18.77 -2.50
N ASP A 210 4.95 -20.05 -2.83
CA ASP A 210 5.97 -20.84 -3.51
C ASP A 210 6.31 -20.27 -4.90
N GLN A 211 5.30 -19.80 -5.64
CA GLN A 211 5.51 -19.18 -6.95
C GLN A 211 6.22 -17.83 -6.85
N ILE A 212 5.84 -16.98 -5.90
CA ILE A 212 6.51 -15.69 -5.67
C ILE A 212 7.98 -15.92 -5.31
N ALA A 213 8.25 -16.86 -4.40
CA ALA A 213 9.61 -17.19 -4.00
C ALA A 213 10.45 -17.77 -5.16
N LEU A 214 9.83 -18.63 -5.98
CA LEU A 214 10.49 -19.20 -7.16
C LEU A 214 10.81 -18.12 -8.20
N ALA A 215 9.88 -17.24 -8.52
CA ALA A 215 10.09 -16.15 -9.47
C ALA A 215 11.20 -15.19 -9.00
N ALA A 216 11.18 -14.78 -7.73
CA ALA A 216 12.23 -13.94 -7.16
C ALA A 216 13.61 -14.59 -7.26
N LYS A 217 13.71 -15.89 -6.97
CA LYS A 217 14.96 -16.66 -7.09
C LYS A 217 15.43 -16.78 -8.53
N GLN A 218 14.55 -17.10 -9.47
CA GLN A 218 14.89 -17.27 -10.90
C GLN A 218 15.38 -15.96 -11.51
N GLU A 219 14.75 -14.85 -11.13
CA GLU A 219 15.10 -13.52 -11.59
C GLU A 219 16.24 -12.87 -10.79
N SER A 220 16.74 -13.54 -9.75
CA SER A 220 17.80 -13.01 -8.87
C SER A 220 17.44 -11.65 -8.28
N VAL A 221 16.18 -11.48 -7.86
CA VAL A 221 15.68 -10.32 -7.11
C VAL A 221 15.33 -10.72 -5.69
N ASP A 222 15.24 -9.73 -4.81
CA ASP A 222 14.97 -9.98 -3.40
C ASP A 222 13.49 -10.22 -3.12
N LEU A 223 13.24 -11.08 -2.14
CA LEU A 223 11.94 -11.33 -1.55
C LEU A 223 11.98 -10.95 -0.07
N PHE A 224 11.23 -9.93 0.32
CA PHE A 224 10.92 -9.64 1.71
C PHE A 224 9.75 -10.50 2.15
N ARG A 225 10.00 -11.51 2.96
CA ARG A 225 9.10 -12.59 3.33
C ARG A 225 8.08 -12.16 4.40
N ARG A 226 7.16 -11.25 4.01
CA ARG A 226 6.15 -10.72 4.92
C ARG A 226 5.22 -11.80 5.44
N PHE A 227 4.84 -12.78 4.62
CA PHE A 227 3.98 -13.89 5.00
C PHE A 227 4.63 -14.72 6.12
N GLU A 228 5.88 -15.14 5.94
CA GLU A 228 6.61 -15.88 6.98
C GLU A 228 6.86 -15.05 8.23
N LEU A 229 7.15 -13.77 8.07
CA LEU A 229 7.33 -12.83 9.18
C LEU A 229 6.07 -12.74 10.05
N MET A 230 4.91 -12.52 9.43
CA MET A 230 3.64 -12.41 10.15
C MET A 230 3.19 -13.76 10.72
N ARG A 231 3.49 -14.88 10.03
CA ARG A 231 3.29 -16.23 10.55
C ARG A 231 4.14 -16.47 11.80
N ASN A 232 5.40 -16.02 11.81
CA ASN A 232 6.26 -16.12 12.99
C ASN A 232 5.70 -15.32 14.16
N TRP A 233 5.14 -14.13 13.95
CA TRP A 233 4.45 -13.39 15.00
C TRP A 233 3.32 -14.20 15.63
N HIS A 234 2.49 -14.83 14.80
CA HIS A 234 1.35 -15.61 15.26
C HIS A 234 1.75 -16.95 15.89
N ASP A 235 2.47 -17.79 15.14
CA ASP A 235 2.69 -19.19 15.50
C ASP A 235 3.81 -19.35 16.54
N VAL A 236 4.85 -18.51 16.51
CA VAL A 236 6.04 -18.65 17.35
C VAL A 236 6.03 -17.65 18.50
N GLN A 237 5.70 -16.38 18.23
CA GLN A 237 5.66 -15.35 19.25
C GLN A 237 4.30 -15.27 19.96
N HIS A 238 3.32 -16.06 19.53
CA HIS A 238 1.96 -16.13 20.07
C HIS A 238 1.23 -14.79 20.11
N ILE A 239 1.51 -13.91 19.13
CA ILE A 239 0.80 -12.65 18.97
C ILE A 239 -0.54 -12.95 18.29
N PRO A 240 -1.68 -12.59 18.90
CA PRO A 240 -2.98 -12.86 18.31
C PRO A 240 -3.23 -11.97 17.08
N PHE A 241 -4.07 -12.44 16.15
CA PHE A 241 -4.31 -11.72 14.88
C PHE A 241 -4.80 -10.29 15.09
N ASP A 242 -5.67 -10.02 16.05
CA ASP A 242 -6.21 -8.69 16.34
C ASP A 242 -5.14 -7.68 16.82
N ALA A 243 -3.98 -8.14 17.22
CA ALA A 243 -2.85 -7.29 17.58
C ALA A 243 -2.08 -6.78 16.34
N PHE A 244 -2.15 -7.45 15.18
CA PHE A 244 -1.40 -7.08 13.99
C PHE A 244 -2.21 -7.09 12.67
N VAL A 245 -3.45 -7.59 12.69
CA VAL A 245 -4.41 -7.54 11.59
C VAL A 245 -5.59 -6.66 12.01
N SER A 246 -6.10 -5.85 11.10
CA SER A 246 -7.27 -5.02 11.34
C SER A 246 -8.56 -5.85 11.44
N SER A 247 -9.65 -5.24 11.88
CA SER A 247 -10.93 -5.92 12.12
C SER A 247 -11.57 -6.54 10.87
N ASP A 248 -11.03 -6.26 9.68
CA ASP A 248 -11.49 -6.87 8.42
C ASP A 248 -10.86 -8.24 8.14
N GLU A 249 -10.03 -8.74 9.06
CA GLU A 249 -9.34 -10.03 8.99
C GLU A 249 -8.40 -10.19 7.78
N LEU A 250 -8.01 -9.09 7.17
CA LEU A 250 -7.20 -9.06 5.95
C LEU A 250 -6.02 -8.11 6.06
N HIS A 251 -6.29 -6.82 6.31
CA HIS A 251 -5.26 -5.80 6.23
C HIS A 251 -4.46 -5.69 7.52
N MET A 252 -3.22 -5.28 7.41
CA MET A 252 -2.38 -4.93 8.55
C MET A 252 -2.93 -3.70 9.28
N ASN A 253 -2.69 -3.63 10.59
CA ASN A 253 -2.96 -2.44 11.39
C ASN A 253 -1.69 -1.57 11.56
N ASP A 254 -1.77 -0.48 12.31
CA ASP A 254 -0.66 0.46 12.51
C ASP A 254 0.59 -0.20 13.10
N TRP A 255 0.43 -1.17 14.00
CA TRP A 255 1.56 -1.86 14.62
C TRP A 255 2.32 -2.70 13.60
N SER A 256 1.62 -3.52 12.82
CA SER A 256 2.23 -4.38 11.82
C SER A 256 2.81 -3.58 10.64
N TYR A 257 2.15 -2.50 10.21
CA TYR A 257 2.73 -1.59 9.23
C TYR A 257 4.04 -0.95 9.71
N ALA A 258 4.08 -0.54 10.99
CA ALA A 258 5.30 0.01 11.58
C ALA A 258 6.42 -1.04 11.66
N CYS A 259 6.07 -2.27 12.08
CA CYS A 259 7.03 -3.35 12.21
C CYS A 259 7.60 -3.78 10.84
N VAL A 260 6.74 -3.98 9.84
CA VAL A 260 7.16 -4.25 8.46
C VAL A 260 8.08 -3.16 7.94
N ALA A 261 7.72 -1.89 8.10
CA ALA A 261 8.54 -0.77 7.65
C ALA A 261 9.93 -0.74 8.31
N LYS A 262 9.98 -0.96 9.62
CA LYS A 262 11.23 -1.00 10.40
C LYS A 262 12.16 -2.13 9.94
N LEU A 263 11.61 -3.34 9.78
CA LEU A 263 12.38 -4.51 9.36
C LEU A 263 12.82 -4.41 7.90
N LEU A 264 11.95 -3.94 7.01
CA LEU A 264 12.27 -3.69 5.60
C LEU A 264 13.33 -2.60 5.44
N ALA A 265 13.26 -1.51 6.23
CA ALA A 265 14.29 -0.47 6.23
C ALA A 265 15.64 -1.02 6.65
N ALA A 266 15.69 -1.88 7.70
CA ALA A 266 16.92 -2.52 8.13
C ALA A 266 17.51 -3.41 7.03
N ALA A 267 16.66 -4.22 6.36
CA ALA A 267 17.04 -5.10 5.27
C ALA A 267 17.57 -4.32 4.05
N ILE A 268 16.88 -3.26 3.64
CA ILE A 268 17.31 -2.38 2.55
C ILE A 268 18.64 -1.71 2.88
N THR A 269 18.78 -1.16 4.09
CA THR A 269 20.02 -0.51 4.53
C THR A 269 21.18 -1.48 4.48
N GLU A 270 21.01 -2.69 5.04
CA GLU A 270 22.07 -3.71 5.02
C GLU A 270 22.45 -4.11 3.60
N ALA A 271 21.49 -4.37 2.71
CA ALA A 271 21.73 -4.79 1.34
C ALA A 271 22.36 -3.68 0.47
N ALA A 272 22.01 -2.41 0.72
CA ALA A 272 22.54 -1.26 0.01
C ALA A 272 23.95 -0.83 0.51
N THR A 273 24.31 -1.20 1.74
CA THR A 273 25.61 -0.86 2.33
C THR A 273 26.56 -2.07 2.46
N ARG A 274 26.10 -3.26 2.06
CA ARG A 274 26.90 -4.49 2.12
C ARG A 274 28.12 -4.34 1.20
N PRO A 275 29.35 -4.60 1.69
CA PRO A 275 30.53 -4.60 0.83
C PRO A 275 30.35 -5.58 -0.34
N THR A 276 30.27 -5.07 -1.54
CA THR A 276 30.43 -5.91 -2.74
C THR A 276 31.90 -6.27 -2.83
N ALA A 277 32.24 -7.57 -2.85
CA ALA A 277 33.62 -7.98 -3.12
C ALA A 277 34.03 -7.32 -4.44
N SER A 278 34.79 -6.24 -4.35
CA SER A 278 35.51 -5.68 -5.50
C SER A 278 36.39 -6.81 -6.00
N ALA A 279 36.21 -7.20 -7.26
CA ALA A 279 37.17 -8.10 -7.90
C ALA A 279 38.56 -7.46 -7.74
N ALA A 280 39.33 -7.98 -6.81
CA ALA A 280 40.71 -7.63 -6.70
C ALA A 280 41.36 -8.04 -8.06
N VAL A 281 41.58 -7.05 -8.92
CA VAL A 281 42.40 -7.24 -10.10
C VAL A 281 43.78 -7.62 -9.53
N PRO A 282 44.27 -8.85 -9.77
CA PRO A 282 45.65 -9.18 -9.36
C PRO A 282 46.55 -8.19 -10.08
N ALA A 283 47.29 -7.40 -9.31
CA ALA A 283 48.37 -6.61 -9.87
C ALA A 283 49.35 -7.60 -10.50
N LEU A 284 49.34 -7.68 -11.82
CA LEU A 284 50.42 -8.37 -12.59
C LEU A 284 51.71 -7.66 -12.26
N ARG A 285 52.56 -8.34 -11.50
CA ARG A 285 53.98 -7.99 -11.32
C ARG A 285 54.79 -8.57 -12.47
#